data_f24007e72b1c8066af02a6250410f077
#
_entry.id   f24007e72b1c8066af02a6250410f077
#
_cell.length_a   1.000
_cell.length_b   1.000
_cell.length_c   1.000
_cell.angle_alpha   90.00
_cell.angle_beta   90.00
_cell.angle_gamma   90.00
#
_symmetry.space_group_name_H-M   'P 1'
#
loop_
_entity.id
_entity.type
_entity.pdbx_description
1 polymer ?
#
loop_
_entity_poly.entity_id
_entity_poly.type
_entity_poly.pdbx_seq_one_letter_code
_entity_poly.pdbx_strand_id
1 'polypeptide(L)'
;AFVDILTRSGIEAVNLANNHTQDFGKQGYTATQETLAAAGVGWLYYLVMGLIAVLLGAFGSVFSTYSSLYLSKDNDLLLSMPIPVRSIMVSRLLGVYLMGLMYSAVVILPAIIVYWVTAPLTPSIVIGSLLFVLLISVLVLILSCVLGWVVAKISLKLKHKSFMTALIALVCLGAYYFFYFKAQAILQDLVANALLYGIHVKSAAYPLYLFGRYAEGDWTAIAVFTLATAALFALLWYVLSRSFLGIVTATGKAVRRAYREKAVQRQSISRALFGKELGRFTASANYMLNCGLGTLLLPVGGIALLVKGSMAAELLDELLARPGCTSLLLCTGICMVAAMNDMAAPSVSLEGRNLWLAQSLPILPWQGEEGPRAGETKPGAGE
;
A
#
# COMPACT_ATOMS: atom_id res chain seq x y z
N ALA A 1 -0.05 -28.02 -36.31
CA ALA A 1 -0.46 -27.08 -37.37
C ALA A 1 -0.79 -25.69 -36.84
N PHE A 2 -1.79 -25.55 -35.94
CA PHE A 2 -2.17 -24.20 -35.44
C PHE A 2 -1.09 -23.59 -34.54
N VAL A 3 -0.50 -24.35 -33.65
CA VAL A 3 0.62 -23.91 -32.76
C VAL A 3 1.84 -23.56 -33.58
N ASP A 4 2.12 -24.29 -34.67
CA ASP A 4 3.26 -23.94 -35.55
C ASP A 4 3.07 -22.56 -36.21
N ILE A 5 1.82 -22.18 -36.50
CA ILE A 5 1.51 -20.84 -37.00
C ILE A 5 1.77 -19.80 -35.90
N LEU A 6 1.31 -20.04 -34.67
CA LEU A 6 1.52 -19.13 -33.53
C LEU A 6 3.01 -18.92 -33.26
N THR A 7 3.78 -20.01 -33.18
CA THR A 7 5.23 -19.94 -32.91
C THR A 7 6.01 -19.30 -34.04
N ARG A 8 5.71 -19.61 -35.32
CA ARG A 8 6.34 -19.00 -36.49
C ARG A 8 5.99 -17.52 -36.65
N SER A 9 4.79 -17.13 -36.22
CA SER A 9 4.36 -15.73 -36.21
C SER A 9 4.85 -14.94 -35.01
N GLY A 10 5.62 -15.58 -34.12
CA GLY A 10 6.11 -14.94 -32.88
C GLY A 10 5.01 -14.65 -31.88
N ILE A 11 3.89 -15.38 -31.91
CA ILE A 11 2.79 -15.22 -30.95
C ILE A 11 3.18 -15.92 -29.65
N GLU A 12 3.42 -15.12 -28.60
CA GLU A 12 3.88 -15.61 -27.30
C GLU A 12 2.81 -15.60 -26.20
N ALA A 13 1.62 -15.04 -26.48
CA ALA A 13 0.51 -15.02 -25.54
C ALA A 13 -0.83 -15.10 -26.26
N VAL A 14 -1.75 -15.92 -25.73
CA VAL A 14 -3.11 -16.09 -26.23
C VAL A 14 -4.09 -15.93 -25.07
N ASN A 15 -5.11 -15.11 -25.25
CA ASN A 15 -6.17 -14.95 -24.25
C ASN A 15 -7.20 -16.07 -24.40
N LEU A 16 -7.40 -16.85 -23.34
CA LEU A 16 -8.43 -17.88 -23.25
C LEU A 16 -9.66 -17.42 -22.45
N ALA A 17 -9.66 -16.19 -21.90
CA ALA A 17 -10.74 -15.67 -21.10
C ALA A 17 -11.75 -14.90 -21.95
N ASN A 18 -12.48 -15.60 -22.83
CA ASN A 18 -13.61 -15.05 -23.59
C ASN A 18 -14.83 -15.96 -23.46
N ASN A 19 -16.00 -15.46 -23.86
CA ASN A 19 -17.27 -16.16 -23.76
C ASN A 19 -17.38 -17.42 -24.67
N HIS A 20 -16.49 -17.57 -25.64
CA HIS A 20 -16.43 -18.71 -26.58
C HIS A 20 -15.37 -19.75 -26.20
N THR A 21 -14.69 -19.59 -25.10
CA THR A 21 -13.57 -20.47 -24.68
C THR A 21 -14.01 -21.91 -24.45
N GLN A 22 -15.30 -22.16 -24.18
CA GLN A 22 -15.85 -23.49 -23.91
C GLN A 22 -16.77 -24.02 -25.03
N ASP A 23 -16.77 -23.41 -26.20
CA ASP A 23 -17.62 -23.85 -27.34
C ASP A 23 -17.37 -25.31 -27.76
N PHE A 24 -16.16 -25.79 -27.55
CA PHE A 24 -15.77 -27.21 -27.77
C PHE A 24 -15.76 -28.02 -26.46
N GLY A 25 -16.41 -27.54 -25.42
CA GLY A 25 -16.49 -28.19 -24.13
C GLY A 25 -15.16 -28.16 -23.34
N LYS A 26 -15.21 -28.80 -22.16
CA LYS A 26 -14.06 -28.80 -21.22
C LYS A 26 -12.81 -29.48 -21.82
N GLN A 27 -13.00 -30.51 -22.67
CA GLN A 27 -11.87 -31.18 -23.32
C GLN A 27 -11.17 -30.31 -24.35
N GLY A 28 -11.89 -29.55 -25.16
CA GLY A 28 -11.31 -28.61 -26.12
C GLY A 28 -10.56 -27.46 -25.42
N TYR A 29 -11.10 -26.97 -24.34
CA TYR A 29 -10.45 -25.96 -23.52
C TYR A 29 -9.12 -26.46 -22.92
N THR A 30 -9.13 -27.67 -22.32
CA THR A 30 -7.93 -28.29 -21.75
C THR A 30 -6.86 -28.55 -22.82
N ALA A 31 -7.26 -29.10 -23.97
CA ALA A 31 -6.34 -29.34 -25.08
C ALA A 31 -5.69 -28.04 -25.61
N THR A 32 -6.47 -26.96 -25.66
CA THR A 32 -5.93 -25.65 -26.08
C THR A 32 -4.95 -25.12 -25.05
N GLN A 33 -5.25 -25.24 -23.74
CA GLN A 33 -4.35 -24.85 -22.67
C GLN A 33 -3.04 -25.65 -22.70
N GLU A 34 -3.11 -26.96 -22.80
CA GLU A 34 -1.93 -27.85 -22.90
C GLU A 34 -1.07 -27.48 -24.11
N THR A 35 -1.71 -27.21 -25.24
CA THR A 35 -1.03 -26.84 -26.47
C THR A 35 -0.34 -25.50 -26.38
N LEU A 36 -0.96 -24.50 -25.74
CA LEU A 36 -0.38 -23.17 -25.52
C LEU A 36 0.72 -23.20 -24.46
N ALA A 37 0.54 -23.99 -23.40
CA ALA A 37 1.57 -24.18 -22.39
C ALA A 37 2.83 -24.84 -22.99
N ALA A 38 2.64 -25.83 -23.89
CA ALA A 38 3.73 -26.43 -24.63
C ALA A 38 4.44 -25.45 -25.59
N ALA A 39 3.74 -24.40 -26.03
CA ALA A 39 4.32 -23.34 -26.86
C ALA A 39 5.11 -22.27 -26.08
N GLY A 40 5.20 -22.37 -24.74
CA GLY A 40 6.05 -21.51 -23.92
C GLY A 40 5.48 -20.14 -23.59
N VAL A 41 4.16 -20.00 -23.50
CA VAL A 41 3.47 -18.71 -23.24
C VAL A 41 3.30 -18.40 -21.73
N GLY A 42 3.61 -19.36 -20.86
CA GLY A 42 3.41 -19.24 -19.40
C GLY A 42 4.25 -18.16 -18.74
N TRP A 43 5.43 -17.87 -19.28
CA TRP A 43 6.34 -16.88 -18.71
C TRP A 43 5.73 -15.46 -18.63
N LEU A 44 4.92 -15.06 -19.61
CA LEU A 44 4.27 -13.75 -19.63
C LEU A 44 3.22 -13.62 -18.52
N TYR A 45 2.48 -14.70 -18.25
CA TYR A 45 1.56 -14.75 -17.12
C TYR A 45 2.29 -14.52 -15.79
N TYR A 46 3.38 -15.25 -15.55
CA TYR A 46 4.16 -15.09 -14.34
C TYR A 46 4.87 -13.73 -14.26
N LEU A 47 5.30 -13.16 -15.39
CA LEU A 47 5.83 -11.81 -15.44
C LEU A 47 4.81 -10.79 -14.93
N VAL A 48 3.60 -10.81 -15.49
CA VAL A 48 2.56 -9.83 -15.12
C VAL A 48 2.13 -10.01 -13.67
N MET A 49 1.83 -11.24 -13.26
CA MET A 49 1.41 -11.51 -11.88
C MET A 49 2.52 -11.24 -10.86
N GLY A 50 3.76 -11.52 -11.21
CA GLY A 50 4.91 -11.21 -10.37
C GLY A 50 5.13 -9.71 -10.22
N LEU A 51 5.02 -8.92 -11.28
CA LEU A 51 5.13 -7.46 -11.20
C LEU A 51 4.00 -6.85 -10.37
N ILE A 52 2.76 -7.32 -10.54
CA ILE A 52 1.62 -6.87 -9.71
C ILE A 52 1.88 -7.21 -8.24
N ALA A 53 2.35 -8.42 -7.94
CA ALA A 53 2.64 -8.85 -6.57
C ALA A 53 3.77 -8.01 -5.94
N VAL A 54 4.83 -7.68 -6.67
CA VAL A 54 5.93 -6.82 -6.21
C VAL A 54 5.43 -5.40 -5.95
N LEU A 55 4.67 -4.82 -6.86
CA LEU A 55 4.14 -3.46 -6.71
C LEU A 55 3.17 -3.38 -5.53
N LEU A 56 2.20 -4.28 -5.46
CA LEU A 56 1.21 -4.31 -4.38
C LEU A 56 1.89 -4.55 -3.02
N GLY A 57 2.82 -5.50 -2.96
CA GLY A 57 3.58 -5.80 -1.76
C GLY A 57 4.42 -4.62 -1.28
N ALA A 58 5.12 -3.95 -2.18
CA ALA A 58 5.96 -2.81 -1.85
C ALA A 58 5.13 -1.59 -1.40
N PHE A 59 4.11 -1.21 -2.16
CA PHE A 59 3.23 -0.08 -1.79
C PHE A 59 2.43 -0.36 -0.52
N GLY A 60 1.93 -1.59 -0.34
CA GLY A 60 1.20 -2.00 0.86
C GLY A 60 2.05 -1.97 2.13
N SER A 61 3.35 -2.27 2.02
CA SER A 61 4.24 -2.38 3.18
C SER A 61 5.11 -1.16 3.46
N VAL A 62 5.24 -0.18 2.54
CA VAL A 62 6.20 0.92 2.67
C VAL A 62 6.01 1.77 3.94
N PHE A 63 4.77 2.07 4.32
CA PHE A 63 4.51 2.90 5.51
C PHE A 63 4.68 2.11 6.81
N SER A 64 4.27 0.84 6.83
CA SER A 64 4.55 -0.06 7.96
C SER A 64 6.05 -0.29 8.11
N THR A 65 6.79 -0.39 7.01
CA THR A 65 8.25 -0.48 6.99
C THR A 65 8.92 0.76 7.61
N TYR A 66 8.53 1.96 7.19
CA TYR A 66 9.06 3.20 7.74
C TYR A 66 8.76 3.32 9.24
N SER A 67 7.52 3.04 9.64
CA SER A 67 7.10 3.08 11.03
C SER A 67 7.83 2.04 11.88
N SER A 68 7.91 0.80 11.41
CA SER A 68 8.56 -0.31 12.12
C SER A 68 10.07 -0.14 12.27
N LEU A 69 10.76 0.29 11.20
CA LEU A 69 12.22 0.43 11.23
C LEU A 69 12.69 1.66 11.99
N TYR A 70 12.01 2.82 11.81
CA TYR A 70 12.58 4.10 12.24
C TYR A 70 11.77 4.84 13.31
N LEU A 71 10.43 4.64 13.38
CA LEU A 71 9.55 5.37 14.30
C LEU A 71 9.08 4.54 15.50
N SER A 72 9.58 3.34 15.67
CA SER A 72 9.14 2.47 16.76
C SER A 72 9.47 3.09 18.11
N LYS A 73 8.47 3.15 19.02
CA LYS A 73 8.56 3.79 20.33
C LYS A 73 9.53 3.08 21.30
N ASP A 74 9.80 1.82 21.04
CA ASP A 74 10.70 0.97 21.83
C ASP A 74 12.18 1.09 21.41
N ASN A 75 12.49 1.90 20.39
CA ASN A 75 13.86 2.09 19.92
C ASN A 75 14.78 2.60 21.04
N ASP A 76 14.33 3.59 21.83
CA ASP A 76 15.13 4.17 22.93
C ASP A 76 15.40 3.11 24.01
N LEU A 77 14.41 2.26 24.32
CA LEU A 77 14.56 1.17 25.28
C LEU A 77 15.54 0.12 24.75
N LEU A 78 15.35 -0.37 23.53
CA LEU A 78 16.19 -1.41 22.92
C LEU A 78 17.64 -0.94 22.73
N LEU A 79 17.85 0.31 22.37
CA LEU A 79 19.19 0.89 22.21
C LEU A 79 19.90 1.15 23.54
N SER A 80 19.18 1.24 24.66
CA SER A 80 19.75 1.34 26.00
C SER A 80 20.16 0.00 26.60
N MET A 81 19.67 -1.11 26.04
CA MET A 81 20.03 -2.47 26.47
C MET A 81 21.36 -2.92 25.83
N PRO A 82 22.09 -3.86 26.45
CA PRO A 82 23.32 -4.44 25.90
C PRO A 82 23.03 -5.41 24.75
N ILE A 83 22.21 -4.97 23.78
CA ILE A 83 21.82 -5.77 22.61
C ILE A 83 22.54 -5.21 21.38
N PRO A 84 23.20 -6.05 20.58
CA PRO A 84 23.81 -5.58 19.33
C PRO A 84 22.78 -4.93 18.39
N VAL A 85 23.07 -3.75 17.87
CA VAL A 85 22.19 -3.02 16.95
C VAL A 85 21.80 -3.87 15.74
N ARG A 86 22.69 -4.78 15.30
CA ARG A 86 22.40 -5.72 14.20
C ARG A 86 21.24 -6.65 14.55
N SER A 87 21.14 -7.15 15.78
CA SER A 87 20.05 -8.04 16.21
C SER A 87 18.71 -7.31 16.23
N ILE A 88 18.70 -6.05 16.69
CA ILE A 88 17.52 -5.19 16.63
C ILE A 88 17.07 -5.00 15.18
N MET A 89 18.01 -4.71 14.29
CA MET A 89 17.73 -4.52 12.87
C MET A 89 17.20 -5.80 12.20
N VAL A 90 17.76 -6.97 12.50
CA VAL A 90 17.28 -8.28 11.99
C VAL A 90 15.84 -8.53 12.42
N SER A 91 15.52 -8.33 13.70
CA SER A 91 14.16 -8.49 14.23
C SER A 91 13.17 -7.58 13.52
N ARG A 92 13.53 -6.32 13.27
CA ARG A 92 12.70 -5.36 12.53
C ARG A 92 12.49 -5.76 11.06
N LEU A 93 13.58 -6.18 10.40
CA LEU A 93 13.52 -6.63 9.01
C LEU A 93 12.66 -7.89 8.86
N LEU A 94 12.70 -8.80 9.84
CA LEU A 94 11.83 -9.98 9.84
C LEU A 94 10.34 -9.57 9.89
N GLY A 95 9.99 -8.60 10.73
CA GLY A 95 8.63 -8.07 10.78
C GLY A 95 8.19 -7.45 9.44
N VAL A 96 9.08 -6.67 8.81
CA VAL A 96 8.84 -6.09 7.48
C VAL A 96 8.69 -7.17 6.41
N TYR A 97 9.54 -8.20 6.45
CA TYR A 97 9.48 -9.34 5.55
C TYR A 97 8.14 -10.08 5.63
N LEU A 98 7.68 -10.38 6.83
CA LEU A 98 6.40 -11.07 7.04
C LEU A 98 5.22 -10.24 6.53
N MET A 99 5.22 -8.93 6.77
CA MET A 99 4.21 -8.03 6.23
C MET A 99 4.24 -7.98 4.71
N GLY A 100 5.42 -7.82 4.11
CA GLY A 100 5.60 -7.81 2.66
C GLY A 100 5.17 -9.13 2.01
N LEU A 101 5.51 -10.26 2.64
CA LEU A 101 5.09 -11.59 2.22
C LEU A 101 3.56 -11.72 2.25
N MET A 102 2.89 -11.26 3.29
CA MET A 102 1.42 -11.29 3.37
C MET A 102 0.78 -10.55 2.21
N TYR A 103 1.23 -9.32 1.90
CA TYR A 103 0.66 -8.53 0.80
C TYR A 103 0.94 -9.14 -0.58
N SER A 104 2.15 -9.62 -0.83
CA SER A 104 2.50 -10.23 -2.12
C SER A 104 1.87 -11.61 -2.32
N ALA A 105 1.71 -12.39 -1.24
CA ALA A 105 1.12 -13.72 -1.28
C ALA A 105 -0.35 -13.71 -1.73
N VAL A 106 -1.10 -12.67 -1.37
CA VAL A 106 -2.51 -12.50 -1.82
C VAL A 106 -2.64 -12.52 -3.34
N VAL A 107 -1.62 -12.06 -4.07
CA VAL A 107 -1.61 -12.06 -5.53
C VAL A 107 -0.94 -13.31 -6.08
N ILE A 108 0.27 -13.63 -5.58
CA ILE A 108 1.09 -14.64 -6.24
C ILE A 108 0.64 -16.07 -5.95
N LEU A 109 0.10 -16.36 -4.76
CA LEU A 109 -0.37 -17.73 -4.45
C LEU A 109 -1.59 -18.13 -5.30
N PRO A 110 -2.67 -17.31 -5.41
CA PRO A 110 -3.75 -17.62 -6.34
C PRO A 110 -3.28 -17.76 -7.79
N ALA A 111 -2.35 -16.92 -8.23
CA ALA A 111 -1.79 -16.98 -9.57
C ALA A 111 -1.08 -18.32 -9.83
N ILE A 112 -0.27 -18.80 -8.88
CA ILE A 112 0.40 -20.09 -8.97
C ILE A 112 -0.62 -21.23 -8.99
N ILE A 113 -1.62 -21.18 -8.11
CA ILE A 113 -2.68 -22.23 -8.05
C ILE A 113 -3.43 -22.30 -9.39
N VAL A 114 -3.82 -21.16 -9.94
CA VAL A 114 -4.49 -21.09 -11.25
C VAL A 114 -3.60 -21.73 -12.32
N TYR A 115 -2.31 -21.39 -12.37
CA TYR A 115 -1.40 -21.97 -13.33
C TYR A 115 -1.24 -23.48 -13.16
N TRP A 116 -1.14 -23.98 -11.93
CA TRP A 116 -1.03 -25.41 -11.64
C TRP A 116 -2.28 -26.21 -12.04
N VAL A 117 -3.45 -25.58 -12.00
CA VAL A 117 -4.70 -26.22 -12.40
C VAL A 117 -4.88 -26.23 -13.93
N THR A 118 -4.30 -25.23 -14.60
CA THR A 118 -4.54 -24.96 -16.03
C THR A 118 -3.42 -25.43 -16.96
N ALA A 119 -2.20 -25.63 -16.45
CA ALA A 119 -1.04 -26.01 -17.26
C ALA A 119 -0.52 -27.42 -16.87
N PRO A 120 0.14 -28.14 -17.81
CA PRO A 120 0.76 -29.41 -17.49
C PRO A 120 1.88 -29.22 -16.47
N LEU A 121 1.74 -29.85 -15.30
CA LEU A 121 2.69 -29.74 -14.21
C LEU A 121 3.95 -30.57 -14.48
N THR A 122 5.07 -29.89 -14.46
CA THR A 122 6.39 -30.54 -14.39
C THR A 122 7.03 -30.25 -13.01
N PRO A 123 7.91 -31.13 -12.50
CA PRO A 123 8.60 -30.88 -11.25
C PRO A 123 9.38 -29.55 -11.22
N SER A 124 9.90 -29.13 -12.38
CA SER A 124 10.61 -27.85 -12.54
C SER A 124 9.68 -26.65 -12.35
N ILE A 125 8.46 -26.71 -12.88
CA ILE A 125 7.45 -25.65 -12.69
C ILE A 125 7.04 -25.55 -11.22
N VAL A 126 6.83 -26.65 -10.53
CA VAL A 126 6.46 -26.66 -9.11
C VAL A 126 7.59 -26.04 -8.27
N ILE A 127 8.83 -26.46 -8.48
CA ILE A 127 9.98 -25.91 -7.76
C ILE A 127 10.19 -24.43 -8.12
N GLY A 128 10.16 -24.08 -9.41
CA GLY A 128 10.33 -22.74 -9.89
C GLY A 128 9.29 -21.76 -9.31
N SER A 129 8.01 -22.16 -9.33
CA SER A 129 6.93 -21.31 -8.80
C SER A 129 7.01 -21.12 -7.27
N LEU A 130 7.40 -22.15 -6.52
CA LEU A 130 7.63 -22.01 -5.06
C LEU A 130 8.83 -21.11 -4.77
N LEU A 131 9.94 -21.26 -5.50
CA LEU A 131 11.09 -20.37 -5.39
C LEU A 131 10.72 -18.94 -5.82
N PHE A 132 9.81 -18.78 -6.77
CA PHE A 132 9.33 -17.46 -7.21
C PHE A 132 8.60 -16.69 -6.12
N VAL A 133 7.82 -17.37 -5.26
CA VAL A 133 7.21 -16.74 -4.07
C VAL A 133 8.29 -16.14 -3.16
N LEU A 134 9.36 -16.92 -2.91
CA LEU A 134 10.48 -16.45 -2.08
C LEU A 134 11.22 -15.29 -2.76
N LEU A 135 11.47 -15.36 -4.06
CA LEU A 135 12.09 -14.28 -4.82
C LEU A 135 11.27 -12.99 -4.70
N ILE A 136 9.96 -13.07 -4.97
CA ILE A 136 9.05 -11.91 -4.88
C ILE A 136 9.05 -11.33 -3.47
N SER A 137 8.96 -12.16 -2.43
CA SER A 137 8.94 -11.67 -1.04
C SER A 137 10.22 -10.93 -0.66
N VAL A 138 11.38 -11.38 -1.14
CA VAL A 138 12.66 -10.69 -0.91
C VAL A 138 12.76 -9.41 -1.74
N LEU A 139 12.28 -9.39 -2.98
CA LEU A 139 12.21 -8.17 -3.80
C LEU A 139 11.30 -7.12 -3.16
N VAL A 140 10.14 -7.52 -2.65
CA VAL A 140 9.23 -6.65 -1.89
C VAL A 140 9.93 -6.09 -0.66
N LEU A 141 10.63 -6.92 0.11
CA LEU A 141 11.43 -6.47 1.27
C LEU A 141 12.44 -5.41 0.87
N ILE A 142 13.23 -5.67 -0.18
CA ILE A 142 14.26 -4.74 -0.68
C ILE A 142 13.61 -3.41 -1.07
N LEU A 143 12.57 -3.45 -1.90
CA LEU A 143 11.91 -2.26 -2.40
C LEU A 143 11.24 -1.45 -1.28
N SER A 144 10.54 -2.11 -0.36
CA SER A 144 9.92 -1.47 0.80
C SER A 144 10.94 -0.83 1.74
N CYS A 145 12.09 -1.49 1.96
CA CYS A 145 13.16 -0.92 2.78
C CYS A 145 13.83 0.28 2.11
N VAL A 146 14.06 0.25 0.79
CA VAL A 146 14.60 1.38 0.03
C VAL A 146 13.63 2.56 0.09
N LEU A 147 12.36 2.33 -0.20
CA LEU A 147 11.32 3.37 -0.12
C LEU A 147 11.18 3.92 1.30
N GLY A 148 11.15 3.05 2.31
CA GLY A 148 11.11 3.43 3.72
C GLY A 148 12.34 4.26 4.14
N TRP A 149 13.54 3.91 3.65
CA TRP A 149 14.75 4.68 3.86
C TRP A 149 14.69 6.06 3.21
N VAL A 150 14.18 6.16 1.98
CA VAL A 150 13.96 7.44 1.28
C VAL A 150 13.00 8.31 2.08
N VAL A 151 11.85 7.75 2.51
CA VAL A 151 10.87 8.46 3.34
C VAL A 151 11.52 8.94 4.65
N ALA A 152 12.33 8.10 5.30
CA ALA A 152 13.06 8.47 6.53
C ALA A 152 14.01 9.64 6.30
N LYS A 153 14.79 9.61 5.23
CA LYS A 153 15.73 10.72 4.89
C LYS A 153 15.01 12.02 4.58
N ILE A 154 13.91 11.97 3.85
CA ILE A 154 13.09 13.15 3.54
C ILE A 154 12.47 13.69 4.84
N SER A 155 11.91 12.82 5.67
CA SER A 155 11.28 13.17 6.94
C SER A 155 12.22 13.91 7.91
N LEU A 156 13.52 13.60 7.90
CA LEU A 156 14.52 14.30 8.73
C LEU A 156 14.70 15.78 8.36
N LYS A 157 14.44 16.14 7.10
CA LYS A 157 14.61 17.51 6.58
C LYS A 157 13.35 18.37 6.76
N LEU A 158 12.21 17.77 7.11
CA LEU A 158 10.93 18.45 7.14
C LEU A 158 10.63 19.05 8.53
N LYS A 159 10.12 20.29 8.56
CA LYS A 159 9.75 21.00 9.81
C LYS A 159 8.51 20.39 10.48
N HIS A 160 7.53 19.95 9.69
CA HIS A 160 6.27 19.35 10.15
C HIS A 160 6.22 17.88 9.74
N LYS A 161 7.03 17.05 10.39
CA LYS A 161 7.24 15.63 10.02
C LYS A 161 5.94 14.84 9.88
N SER A 162 5.04 14.94 10.86
CA SER A 162 3.79 14.17 10.88
C SER A 162 2.85 14.56 9.74
N PHE A 163 2.64 15.87 9.54
CA PHE A 163 1.78 16.35 8.46
C PHE A 163 2.32 15.98 7.08
N MET A 164 3.62 16.14 6.85
CA MET A 164 4.25 15.76 5.58
C MET A 164 4.22 14.25 5.36
N THR A 165 4.39 13.46 6.41
CA THR A 165 4.25 11.99 6.30
C THR A 165 2.83 11.59 5.90
N ALA A 166 1.81 12.21 6.49
CA ALA A 166 0.42 11.97 6.12
C ALA A 166 0.13 12.42 4.67
N LEU A 167 0.66 13.58 4.25
CA LEU A 167 0.50 14.06 2.87
C LEU A 167 1.16 13.12 1.86
N ILE A 168 2.38 12.66 2.13
CA ILE A 168 3.08 11.68 1.27
C ILE A 168 2.27 10.38 1.20
N ALA A 169 1.73 9.91 2.34
CA ALA A 169 0.89 8.72 2.38
C ALA A 169 -0.37 8.88 1.51
N LEU A 170 -1.03 10.04 1.57
CA LEU A 170 -2.21 10.33 0.74
C LEU A 170 -1.86 10.41 -0.75
N VAL A 171 -0.73 11.01 -1.10
CA VAL A 171 -0.24 11.03 -2.50
C VAL A 171 0.06 9.62 -2.99
N CYS A 172 0.72 8.78 -2.19
CA CYS A 172 0.99 7.39 -2.53
C CYS A 172 -0.33 6.58 -2.67
N LEU A 173 -1.29 6.81 -1.77
CA LEU A 173 -2.61 6.19 -1.84
C LEU A 173 -3.36 6.62 -3.12
N GLY A 174 -3.33 7.90 -3.44
CA GLY A 174 -3.91 8.43 -4.69
C GLY A 174 -3.25 7.86 -5.94
N ALA A 175 -1.92 7.77 -5.96
CA ALA A 175 -1.17 7.13 -7.02
C ALA A 175 -1.54 5.64 -7.15
N TYR A 176 -1.63 4.93 -6.01
CA TYR A 176 -2.05 3.53 -5.99
C TYR A 176 -3.43 3.33 -6.64
N TYR A 177 -4.44 4.12 -6.24
CA TYR A 177 -5.78 4.02 -6.84
C TYR A 177 -5.79 4.45 -8.32
N PHE A 178 -5.02 5.46 -8.69
CA PHE A 178 -4.87 5.85 -10.10
C PHE A 178 -4.33 4.70 -10.94
N PHE A 179 -3.27 4.03 -10.49
CA PHE A 179 -2.74 2.85 -11.17
C PHE A 179 -3.70 1.67 -11.12
N TYR A 180 -4.41 1.46 -10.02
CA TYR A 180 -5.41 0.41 -9.89
C TYR A 180 -6.54 0.53 -10.92
N PHE A 181 -7.11 1.72 -11.09
CA PHE A 181 -8.15 1.96 -12.11
C PHE A 181 -7.59 1.87 -13.54
N LYS A 182 -6.34 2.25 -13.75
CA LYS A 182 -5.66 2.09 -15.05
C LYS A 182 -5.22 0.65 -15.32
N ALA A 183 -4.97 -0.14 -14.29
CA ALA A 183 -4.48 -1.51 -14.42
C ALA A 183 -5.42 -2.39 -15.25
N GLN A 184 -6.72 -2.22 -15.11
CA GLN A 184 -7.71 -2.99 -15.86
C GLN A 184 -7.64 -2.70 -17.37
N ALA A 185 -7.52 -1.42 -17.75
CA ALA A 185 -7.34 -1.02 -19.15
C ALA A 185 -5.97 -1.46 -19.68
N ILE A 186 -4.91 -1.33 -18.87
CA ILE A 186 -3.57 -1.80 -19.23
C ILE A 186 -3.54 -3.31 -19.42
N LEU A 187 -4.21 -4.08 -18.53
CA LEU A 187 -4.28 -5.53 -18.66
C LEU A 187 -5.07 -5.95 -19.90
N GLN A 188 -6.18 -5.28 -20.21
CA GLN A 188 -6.94 -5.55 -21.44
C GLN A 188 -6.11 -5.25 -22.68
N ASP A 189 -5.40 -4.12 -22.72
CA ASP A 189 -4.52 -3.76 -23.82
C ASP A 189 -3.33 -4.74 -23.95
N LEU A 190 -2.76 -5.13 -22.82
CA LEU A 190 -1.66 -6.09 -22.76
C LEU A 190 -2.07 -7.47 -23.24
N VAL A 191 -3.31 -7.91 -22.94
CA VAL A 191 -3.87 -9.14 -23.43
C VAL A 191 -4.22 -9.06 -24.93
N ALA A 192 -4.81 -7.93 -25.37
CA ALA A 192 -5.16 -7.70 -26.77
C ALA A 192 -3.91 -7.62 -27.68
N ASN A 193 -2.82 -7.06 -27.17
CA ASN A 193 -1.56 -6.85 -27.90
C ASN A 193 -0.41 -7.70 -27.36
N ALA A 194 -0.71 -8.81 -26.71
CA ALA A 194 0.27 -9.68 -26.04
C ALA A 194 1.43 -10.10 -26.96
N LEU A 195 1.14 -10.29 -28.25
CA LEU A 195 2.08 -10.60 -29.29
C LEU A 195 3.16 -9.54 -29.48
N LEU A 196 2.72 -8.29 -29.63
CA LEU A 196 3.63 -7.15 -29.84
C LEU A 196 4.47 -6.91 -28.59
N TYR A 197 3.86 -7.01 -27.42
CA TYR A 197 4.55 -6.83 -26.14
C TYR A 197 5.53 -7.99 -25.87
N GLY A 198 5.16 -9.25 -26.18
CA GLY A 198 6.04 -10.41 -26.01
C GLY A 198 7.34 -10.28 -26.81
N ILE A 199 7.24 -9.94 -28.10
CA ILE A 199 8.40 -9.72 -28.98
C ILE A 199 9.27 -8.57 -28.47
N HIS A 200 8.65 -7.44 -28.08
CA HIS A 200 9.37 -6.29 -27.54
C HIS A 200 10.04 -6.58 -26.20
N VAL A 201 9.39 -7.28 -25.29
CA VAL A 201 9.97 -7.65 -24.00
C VAL A 201 11.17 -8.57 -24.18
N LYS A 202 11.07 -9.57 -25.06
CA LYS A 202 12.17 -10.50 -25.31
C LYS A 202 13.37 -9.84 -26.00
N SER A 203 13.13 -8.89 -26.91
CA SER A 203 14.19 -8.20 -27.64
C SER A 203 14.78 -7.02 -26.87
N ALA A 204 13.93 -6.17 -26.26
CA ALA A 204 14.34 -4.93 -25.62
C ALA A 204 14.53 -5.04 -24.10
N ALA A 205 13.83 -5.97 -23.44
CA ALA A 205 13.83 -6.12 -22.00
C ALA A 205 14.05 -7.59 -21.55
N TYR A 206 15.08 -8.22 -22.09
CA TYR A 206 15.45 -9.61 -21.80
C TYR A 206 15.42 -10.00 -20.29
N PRO A 207 15.82 -9.12 -19.35
CA PRO A 207 15.67 -9.42 -17.92
C PRO A 207 14.23 -9.68 -17.49
N LEU A 208 13.23 -8.96 -18.04
CA LEU A 208 11.83 -9.21 -17.74
C LEU A 208 11.34 -10.56 -18.28
N TYR A 209 11.81 -10.94 -19.46
CA TYR A 209 11.57 -12.28 -20.00
C TYR A 209 12.11 -13.36 -19.07
N LEU A 210 13.36 -13.25 -18.62
CA LEU A 210 13.93 -14.17 -17.64
C LEU A 210 13.18 -14.18 -16.31
N PHE A 211 12.67 -13.02 -15.86
CA PHE A 211 11.87 -12.96 -14.63
C PHE A 211 10.61 -13.84 -14.71
N GLY A 212 9.90 -13.81 -15.84
CA GLY A 212 8.77 -14.71 -16.06
C GLY A 212 9.19 -16.19 -16.16
N ARG A 213 10.30 -16.48 -16.84
CA ARG A 213 10.86 -17.83 -16.98
C ARG A 213 11.31 -18.46 -15.66
N TYR A 214 11.63 -17.63 -14.66
CA TYR A 214 11.99 -18.10 -13.32
C TYR A 214 10.93 -19.04 -12.72
N ALA A 215 9.66 -18.63 -12.78
CA ALA A 215 8.55 -19.40 -12.23
C ALA A 215 8.22 -20.68 -13.04
N GLU A 216 8.58 -20.71 -14.32
CA GLU A 216 8.49 -21.93 -15.15
C GLU A 216 9.59 -22.96 -14.85
N GLY A 217 10.52 -22.61 -13.97
CA GLY A 217 11.60 -23.53 -13.57
C GLY A 217 12.80 -23.53 -14.50
N ASP A 218 13.05 -22.43 -15.22
CA ASP A 218 14.27 -22.24 -16.00
C ASP A 218 15.45 -22.03 -15.03
N TRP A 219 16.35 -23.00 -14.97
CA TRP A 219 17.48 -22.98 -14.04
C TRP A 219 18.44 -21.81 -14.27
N THR A 220 18.56 -21.32 -15.50
CA THR A 220 19.39 -20.15 -15.79
C THR A 220 18.75 -18.88 -15.23
N ALA A 221 17.44 -18.71 -15.41
CA ALA A 221 16.68 -17.63 -14.83
C ALA A 221 16.70 -17.67 -13.30
N ILE A 222 16.52 -18.86 -12.71
CA ILE A 222 16.58 -19.07 -11.25
C ILE A 222 17.95 -18.65 -10.72
N ALA A 223 19.05 -19.11 -11.33
CA ALA A 223 20.38 -18.75 -10.90
C ALA A 223 20.65 -17.24 -10.99
N VAL A 224 20.35 -16.63 -12.14
CA VAL A 224 20.60 -15.20 -12.39
C VAL A 224 19.82 -14.33 -11.40
N PHE A 225 18.49 -14.55 -11.27
CA PHE A 225 17.67 -13.71 -10.41
C PHE A 225 17.93 -13.95 -8.92
N THR A 226 18.22 -15.18 -8.51
CA THR A 226 18.56 -15.47 -7.11
C THR A 226 19.87 -14.79 -6.73
N LEU A 227 20.90 -14.87 -7.57
CA LEU A 227 22.18 -14.20 -7.33
C LEU A 227 22.04 -12.67 -7.35
N ALA A 228 21.32 -12.12 -8.33
CA ALA A 228 21.04 -10.69 -8.41
C ALA A 228 20.30 -10.18 -7.17
N THR A 229 19.25 -10.88 -6.75
CA THR A 229 18.47 -10.53 -5.56
C THR A 229 19.31 -10.65 -4.29
N ALA A 230 20.14 -11.69 -4.16
CA ALA A 230 21.06 -11.83 -3.04
C ALA A 230 22.08 -10.67 -2.99
N ALA A 231 22.63 -10.26 -4.13
CA ALA A 231 23.53 -9.11 -4.23
C ALA A 231 22.83 -7.80 -3.84
N LEU A 232 21.59 -7.58 -4.33
CA LEU A 232 20.79 -6.41 -3.95
C LEU A 232 20.45 -6.41 -2.45
N PHE A 233 20.12 -7.56 -1.89
CA PHE A 233 19.88 -7.69 -0.45
C PHE A 233 21.13 -7.41 0.37
N ALA A 234 22.30 -7.91 -0.04
CA ALA A 234 23.57 -7.61 0.61
C ALA A 234 23.90 -6.11 0.56
N LEU A 235 23.65 -5.45 -0.58
CA LEU A 235 23.81 -4.00 -0.71
C LEU A 235 22.85 -3.25 0.22
N LEU A 236 21.57 -3.65 0.23
CA LEU A 236 20.57 -3.09 1.15
C LEU A 236 21.01 -3.22 2.60
N TRP A 237 21.44 -4.41 3.00
CA TRP A 237 21.95 -4.70 4.34
C TRP A 237 23.12 -3.78 4.69
N TYR A 238 24.08 -3.61 3.79
CA TYR A 238 25.20 -2.71 3.98
C TYR A 238 24.75 -1.25 4.19
N VAL A 239 23.85 -0.75 3.34
CA VAL A 239 23.33 0.62 3.44
C VAL A 239 22.54 0.82 4.75
N LEU A 240 21.65 -0.13 5.08
CA LEU A 240 20.86 -0.06 6.31
C LEU A 240 21.74 -0.13 7.56
N SER A 241 22.69 -1.04 7.61
CA SER A 241 23.58 -1.20 8.78
C SER A 241 24.43 0.05 9.06
N ARG A 242 24.75 0.82 8.01
CA ARG A 242 25.47 2.10 8.12
C ARG A 242 24.57 3.28 8.50
N SER A 243 23.33 3.28 8.03
CA SER A 243 22.42 4.45 8.17
C SER A 243 21.43 4.31 9.32
N PHE A 244 21.10 3.11 9.75
CA PHE A 244 20.04 2.82 10.72
C PHE A 244 20.20 3.61 12.03
N LEU A 245 21.33 3.47 12.70
CA LEU A 245 21.58 4.14 13.98
C LEU A 245 21.49 5.65 13.85
N GLY A 246 22.09 6.23 12.78
CA GLY A 246 22.05 7.67 12.54
C GLY A 246 20.63 8.20 12.30
N ILE A 247 19.77 7.43 11.63
CA ILE A 247 18.38 7.85 11.39
C ILE A 247 17.56 7.72 12.68
N VAL A 248 17.65 6.59 13.38
CA VAL A 248 16.88 6.35 14.61
C VAL A 248 17.21 7.36 15.70
N THR A 249 18.51 7.62 15.94
CA THR A 249 18.94 8.62 16.94
C THR A 249 18.64 10.06 16.52
N ALA A 250 18.59 10.36 15.21
CA ALA A 250 18.19 11.69 14.72
C ALA A 250 16.67 11.89 14.81
N THR A 251 15.87 10.84 14.67
CA THR A 251 14.40 10.92 14.77
C THR A 251 13.95 11.18 16.21
N GLY A 252 14.66 10.65 17.21
CA GLY A 252 14.41 10.87 18.63
C GLY A 252 14.87 12.26 19.15
N LYS A 253 15.72 12.96 18.42
CA LYS A 253 16.16 14.30 18.83
C LYS A 253 15.01 15.30 18.65
N ALA A 254 14.43 15.75 19.78
CA ALA A 254 13.56 16.90 19.77
C ALA A 254 14.33 18.09 19.16
N VAL A 255 13.77 18.70 18.12
CA VAL A 255 14.32 19.94 17.58
C VAL A 255 14.37 20.95 18.73
N ARG A 256 15.56 21.31 19.21
CA ARG A 256 15.72 22.34 20.19
C ARG A 256 15.14 23.63 19.59
N ARG A 257 13.91 23.91 19.92
CA ARG A 257 13.33 25.24 19.63
C ARG A 257 13.87 26.21 20.63
N ALA A 258 14.61 27.21 20.17
CA ALA A 258 14.92 28.37 21.01
C ALA A 258 13.59 28.95 21.50
N TYR A 259 13.43 29.01 22.81
CA TYR A 259 12.26 29.65 23.41
C TYR A 259 12.26 31.11 22.93
N ARG A 260 11.21 31.48 22.21
CA ARG A 260 10.92 32.88 21.91
C ARG A 260 9.71 33.24 22.73
N GLU A 261 9.91 34.20 23.63
CA GLU A 261 8.83 34.79 24.38
C GLU A 261 7.83 35.42 23.40
N LYS A 262 6.62 34.89 23.39
CA LYS A 262 5.52 35.47 22.63
C LYS A 262 4.56 36.10 23.58
N ALA A 263 4.16 37.33 23.31
CA ALA A 263 3.12 38.01 24.08
C ALA A 263 1.88 37.09 24.13
N VAL A 264 1.43 36.78 25.35
CA VAL A 264 0.26 35.93 25.55
C VAL A 264 -0.98 36.75 25.19
N GLN A 265 -1.59 36.44 24.06
CA GLN A 265 -2.87 37.02 23.67
C GLN A 265 -4.01 36.20 24.29
N ARG A 266 -4.95 36.87 24.94
CA ARG A 266 -6.19 36.23 25.41
C ARG A 266 -6.98 35.74 24.20
N GLN A 267 -7.21 34.45 24.15
CA GLN A 267 -8.08 33.81 23.16
C GLN A 267 -9.37 33.35 23.83
N SER A 268 -10.45 33.21 23.05
CA SER A 268 -11.65 32.55 23.54
C SER A 268 -11.34 31.08 23.87
N ILE A 269 -12.01 30.53 24.86
CA ILE A 269 -11.84 29.14 25.31
C ILE A 269 -11.99 28.17 24.13
N SER A 270 -13.04 28.34 23.32
CA SER A 270 -13.32 27.50 22.15
C SER A 270 -12.16 27.53 21.13
N ARG A 271 -11.56 28.71 20.87
CA ARG A 271 -10.45 28.82 19.93
C ARG A 271 -9.18 28.17 20.49
N ALA A 272 -8.95 28.28 21.79
CA ALA A 272 -7.81 27.66 22.46
C ALA A 272 -7.92 26.13 22.45
N LEU A 273 -9.11 25.59 22.75
CA LEU A 273 -9.41 24.16 22.72
C LEU A 273 -9.31 23.60 21.30
N PHE A 274 -9.91 24.27 20.33
CA PHE A 274 -9.79 23.86 18.92
C PHE A 274 -8.33 23.85 18.46
N GLY A 275 -7.54 24.89 18.81
CA GLY A 275 -6.13 24.94 18.50
C GLY A 275 -5.31 23.81 19.14
N LYS A 276 -5.67 23.42 20.39
CA LYS A 276 -5.09 22.27 21.09
C LYS A 276 -5.37 20.97 20.34
N GLU A 277 -6.64 20.70 19.99
CA GLU A 277 -7.05 19.49 19.30
C GLU A 277 -6.49 19.41 17.89
N LEU A 278 -6.51 20.51 17.13
CA LEU A 278 -5.91 20.59 15.80
C LEU A 278 -4.39 20.35 15.87
N GLY A 279 -3.73 20.91 16.88
CA GLY A 279 -2.31 20.66 17.13
C GLY A 279 -2.01 19.19 17.42
N ARG A 280 -2.87 18.52 18.21
CA ARG A 280 -2.79 17.10 18.52
C ARG A 280 -3.02 16.24 17.26
N PHE A 281 -4.06 16.54 16.50
CA PHE A 281 -4.40 15.86 15.26
C PHE A 281 -3.23 15.92 14.26
N THR A 282 -2.70 17.11 14.02
CA THR A 282 -1.58 17.30 13.07
C THR A 282 -0.22 16.80 13.58
N ALA A 283 -0.09 16.53 14.88
CA ALA A 283 1.14 15.99 15.47
C ALA A 283 1.35 14.50 15.18
N SER A 284 0.29 13.75 14.84
CA SER A 284 0.34 12.30 14.60
C SER A 284 -0.16 11.96 13.20
N ALA A 285 0.75 11.47 12.33
CA ALA A 285 0.40 11.01 10.98
C ALA A 285 -0.61 9.85 11.02
N ASN A 286 -0.45 8.93 11.98
CA ASN A 286 -1.35 7.80 12.16
C ASN A 286 -2.77 8.24 12.55
N TYR A 287 -2.87 9.24 13.41
CA TYR A 287 -4.16 9.80 13.81
C TYR A 287 -4.85 10.50 12.63
N MET A 288 -4.10 11.30 11.85
CA MET A 288 -4.63 11.94 10.64
C MET A 288 -5.14 10.92 9.60
N LEU A 289 -4.37 9.84 9.36
CA LEU A 289 -4.71 8.87 8.32
C LEU A 289 -5.83 7.91 8.75
N ASN A 290 -5.81 7.43 9.99
CA ASN A 290 -6.78 6.42 10.42
C ASN A 290 -8.12 7.03 10.87
N CYS A 291 -8.09 8.21 11.50
CA CYS A 291 -9.30 8.79 12.09
C CYS A 291 -9.81 10.02 11.32
N GLY A 292 -8.97 10.66 10.50
CA GLY A 292 -9.30 11.86 9.75
C GLY A 292 -9.53 11.65 8.25
N LEU A 293 -9.30 10.45 7.74
CA LEU A 293 -9.42 10.18 6.29
C LEU A 293 -10.84 10.43 5.78
N GLY A 294 -11.85 10.05 6.54
CA GLY A 294 -13.25 10.28 6.19
C GLY A 294 -13.60 11.76 6.02
N THR A 295 -13.01 12.66 6.84
CA THR A 295 -13.20 14.12 6.69
C THR A 295 -12.67 14.65 5.37
N LEU A 296 -11.69 14.01 4.74
CA LEU A 296 -11.18 14.35 3.43
C LEU A 296 -11.96 13.67 2.31
N LEU A 297 -12.33 12.42 2.49
CA LEU A 297 -13.01 11.62 1.47
C LEU A 297 -14.45 12.08 1.25
N LEU A 298 -15.18 12.51 2.29
CA LEU A 298 -16.55 12.99 2.16
C LEU A 298 -16.70 14.21 1.22
N PRO A 299 -15.94 15.32 1.40
CA PRO A 299 -16.02 16.45 0.48
C PRO A 299 -15.55 16.09 -0.94
N VAL A 300 -14.47 15.31 -1.06
CA VAL A 300 -13.94 14.88 -2.37
C VAL A 300 -14.97 14.00 -3.08
N GLY A 301 -15.55 13.03 -2.38
CA GLY A 301 -16.62 12.17 -2.90
C GLY A 301 -17.87 12.98 -3.26
N GLY A 302 -18.26 13.94 -2.41
CA GLY A 302 -19.37 14.84 -2.68
C GLY A 302 -19.17 15.68 -3.95
N ILE A 303 -18.00 16.27 -4.13
CA ILE A 303 -17.64 17.02 -5.35
C ILE A 303 -17.62 16.08 -6.56
N ALA A 304 -17.06 14.89 -6.43
CA ALA A 304 -17.04 13.91 -7.53
C ALA A 304 -18.45 13.49 -7.96
N LEU A 305 -19.36 13.29 -7.00
CA LEU A 305 -20.77 13.00 -7.27
C LEU A 305 -21.50 14.18 -7.89
N LEU A 306 -21.19 15.42 -7.50
CA LEU A 306 -21.76 16.61 -8.14
C LEU A 306 -21.32 16.76 -9.59
N VAL A 307 -20.08 16.39 -9.92
CA VAL A 307 -19.51 16.53 -11.27
C VAL A 307 -19.88 15.36 -12.18
N LYS A 308 -19.97 14.14 -11.65
CA LYS A 308 -20.13 12.89 -12.42
C LYS A 308 -21.22 11.96 -11.87
N GLY A 309 -22.16 12.47 -11.09
CA GLY A 309 -23.16 11.66 -10.41
C GLY A 309 -24.12 10.93 -11.36
N SER A 310 -24.49 11.54 -12.50
CA SER A 310 -25.30 10.86 -13.51
C SER A 310 -24.59 9.63 -14.09
N MET A 311 -23.32 9.79 -14.47
CA MET A 311 -22.50 8.68 -14.98
C MET A 311 -22.29 7.58 -13.94
N ALA A 312 -22.13 7.95 -12.67
CA ALA A 312 -22.01 6.98 -11.58
C ALA A 312 -23.31 6.23 -11.32
N ALA A 313 -24.46 6.92 -11.42
CA ALA A 313 -25.78 6.32 -11.29
C ALA A 313 -26.07 5.33 -12.42
N GLU A 314 -25.83 5.71 -13.66
CA GLU A 314 -26.00 4.85 -14.84
C GLU A 314 -25.13 3.58 -14.72
N LEU A 315 -23.86 3.72 -14.34
CA LEU A 315 -22.94 2.59 -14.18
C LEU A 315 -23.38 1.65 -13.05
N LEU A 316 -23.92 2.19 -11.96
CA LEU A 316 -24.42 1.39 -10.84
C LEU A 316 -25.73 0.68 -11.19
N ASP A 317 -26.63 1.34 -11.91
CA ASP A 317 -27.90 0.75 -12.35
C ASP A 317 -27.66 -0.38 -13.38
N GLU A 318 -26.67 -0.20 -14.27
CA GLU A 318 -26.25 -1.25 -15.22
C GLU A 318 -25.58 -2.46 -14.48
N LEU A 319 -24.71 -2.19 -13.51
CA LEU A 319 -24.02 -3.24 -12.75
C LEU A 319 -24.98 -4.07 -11.90
N LEU A 320 -26.01 -3.47 -11.34
CA LEU A 320 -26.92 -4.11 -10.39
C LEU A 320 -28.16 -4.72 -11.05
N ALA A 321 -28.43 -4.38 -12.32
CA ALA A 321 -29.63 -4.81 -13.05
C ALA A 321 -30.96 -4.65 -12.28
N ARG A 322 -31.00 -3.75 -11.27
CA ARG A 322 -32.15 -3.47 -10.42
C ARG A 322 -32.31 -1.98 -10.17
N PRO A 323 -33.34 -1.32 -10.69
CA PRO A 323 -33.61 0.07 -10.44
C PRO A 323 -33.90 0.30 -8.94
N GLY A 324 -33.34 1.36 -8.39
CA GLY A 324 -33.52 1.76 -6.99
C GLY A 324 -32.43 1.30 -6.00
N CYS A 325 -31.55 0.38 -6.37
CA CYS A 325 -30.44 -0.03 -5.51
C CYS A 325 -29.33 1.02 -5.44
N THR A 326 -29.21 1.89 -6.43
CA THR A 326 -28.21 2.96 -6.50
C THR A 326 -28.25 3.90 -5.31
N SER A 327 -29.45 4.34 -4.90
CA SER A 327 -29.63 5.24 -3.74
C SER A 327 -29.19 4.54 -2.44
N LEU A 328 -29.53 3.26 -2.27
CA LEU A 328 -29.14 2.48 -1.10
C LEU A 328 -27.63 2.31 -1.02
N LEU A 329 -26.99 2.00 -2.13
CA LEU A 329 -25.51 1.86 -2.19
C LEU A 329 -24.79 3.17 -1.95
N LEU A 330 -25.29 4.27 -2.50
CA LEU A 330 -24.74 5.60 -2.24
C LEU A 330 -24.88 5.98 -0.76
N CYS A 331 -26.07 5.78 -0.16
CA CYS A 331 -26.25 5.99 1.26
C CYS A 331 -25.32 5.11 2.10
N THR A 332 -25.22 3.83 1.77
CA THR A 332 -24.30 2.90 2.47
C THR A 332 -22.85 3.34 2.35
N GLY A 333 -22.42 3.76 1.16
CA GLY A 333 -21.08 4.30 0.92
C GLY A 333 -20.80 5.56 1.73
N ILE A 334 -21.74 6.50 1.78
CA ILE A 334 -21.64 7.72 2.60
C ILE A 334 -21.55 7.36 4.08
N CYS A 335 -22.40 6.47 4.58
CA CYS A 335 -22.37 6.01 5.97
C CYS A 335 -21.05 5.30 6.30
N MET A 336 -20.52 4.48 5.37
CA MET A 336 -19.23 3.81 5.55
C MET A 336 -18.08 4.81 5.66
N VAL A 337 -18.04 5.81 4.77
CA VAL A 337 -16.99 6.85 4.81
C VAL A 337 -17.18 7.75 6.04
N ALA A 338 -18.43 8.06 6.43
CA ALA A 338 -18.70 8.81 7.65
C ALA A 338 -18.24 8.05 8.92
N ALA A 339 -18.42 6.73 8.96
CA ALA A 339 -17.95 5.88 10.05
C ALA A 339 -16.42 5.82 10.18
N MET A 340 -15.67 6.17 9.11
CA MET A 340 -14.20 6.31 9.18
C MET A 340 -13.75 7.58 9.92
N ASN A 341 -14.67 8.46 10.33
CA ASN A 341 -14.37 9.67 11.10
C ASN A 341 -14.46 9.37 12.61
N ASP A 342 -13.53 8.58 13.11
CA ASP A 342 -13.46 8.25 14.53
C ASP A 342 -12.36 9.10 15.22
N MET A 343 -12.54 10.43 15.21
CA MET A 343 -11.60 11.35 15.86
C MET A 343 -11.83 11.44 17.38
N ALA A 344 -13.03 11.18 17.83
CA ALA A 344 -13.40 11.33 19.24
C ALA A 344 -12.81 10.22 20.12
N ALA A 345 -12.88 8.95 19.70
CA ALA A 345 -12.43 7.81 20.49
C ALA A 345 -10.93 7.87 20.87
N PRO A 346 -9.98 8.18 19.95
CA PRO A 346 -8.58 8.30 20.34
C PRO A 346 -8.26 9.60 21.10
N SER A 347 -9.10 10.62 21.07
CA SER A 347 -8.80 11.91 21.71
C SER A 347 -8.52 11.77 23.20
N VAL A 348 -9.32 10.98 23.91
CA VAL A 348 -9.16 10.69 25.35
C VAL A 348 -7.87 9.89 25.60
N SER A 349 -7.63 8.84 24.83
CA SER A 349 -6.44 8.00 25.00
C SER A 349 -5.14 8.72 24.62
N LEU A 350 -5.18 9.65 23.67
CA LEU A 350 -4.05 10.49 23.27
C LEU A 350 -3.73 11.59 24.30
N GLU A 351 -4.68 11.98 25.16
CA GLU A 351 -4.37 12.83 26.30
C GLU A 351 -3.44 12.14 27.29
N GLY A 352 -3.68 10.84 27.56
CA GLY A 352 -2.80 10.01 28.33
C GLY A 352 -2.21 10.68 29.55
N ARG A 353 -0.89 10.78 29.62
CA ARG A 353 -0.15 11.38 30.73
C ARG A 353 -0.42 12.89 30.95
N ASN A 354 -1.02 13.58 29.99
CA ASN A 354 -1.31 15.02 30.06
C ASN A 354 -2.75 15.32 30.51
N LEU A 355 -3.55 14.30 30.84
CA LEU A 355 -4.92 14.47 31.29
C LEU A 355 -5.03 15.37 32.52
N TRP A 356 -4.08 15.26 33.46
CA TRP A 356 -4.00 16.11 34.66
C TRP A 356 -3.92 17.60 34.30
N LEU A 357 -3.25 17.94 33.19
CA LEU A 357 -3.14 19.32 32.73
C LEU A 357 -4.49 19.86 32.27
N ALA A 358 -5.24 19.05 31.50
CA ALA A 358 -6.58 19.42 31.08
C ALA A 358 -7.53 19.60 32.28
N GLN A 359 -7.41 18.73 33.30
CA GLN A 359 -8.19 18.81 34.54
C GLN A 359 -7.79 20.01 35.45
N SER A 360 -6.57 20.50 35.34
CA SER A 360 -6.11 21.66 36.11
C SER A 360 -6.52 22.99 35.50
N LEU A 361 -7.05 23.02 34.29
CA LEU A 361 -7.51 24.26 33.67
C LEU A 361 -8.84 24.72 34.29
N PRO A 362 -9.03 26.05 34.45
CA PRO A 362 -10.27 26.63 35.00
C PRO A 362 -11.39 26.62 33.94
N ILE A 363 -11.72 25.44 33.43
CA ILE A 363 -12.79 25.19 32.45
C ILE A 363 -13.71 24.10 32.98
N LEU A 364 -14.98 24.15 32.61
CA LEU A 364 -15.91 23.11 32.97
C LEU A 364 -15.57 21.80 32.22
N PRO A 365 -15.72 20.63 32.87
CA PRO A 365 -15.30 19.35 32.27
C PRO A 365 -15.89 19.10 30.87
N TRP A 366 -17.19 19.42 30.69
CA TRP A 366 -17.86 19.27 29.40
C TRP A 366 -17.36 20.23 28.30
N GLN A 367 -16.70 21.34 28.63
CA GLN A 367 -16.09 22.24 27.65
C GLN A 367 -14.79 21.66 27.07
N GLY A 368 -14.18 20.70 27.75
CA GLY A 368 -12.98 20.00 27.31
C GLY A 368 -13.27 18.81 26.40
N GLU A 369 -14.42 18.15 26.58
CA GLU A 369 -14.84 16.93 25.85
C GLU A 369 -15.76 17.23 24.67
N GLU A 370 -16.59 18.26 24.78
CA GLU A 370 -17.46 18.72 23.68
C GLU A 370 -16.77 19.89 22.95
N GLY A 371 -16.50 19.71 21.67
CA GLY A 371 -16.11 20.84 20.81
C GLY A 371 -17.19 21.93 20.85
N PRO A 372 -16.88 23.16 20.43
CA PRO A 372 -17.74 24.33 20.63
C PRO A 372 -19.15 24.08 20.06
N ARG A 373 -20.12 23.95 20.92
CA ARG A 373 -21.53 24.09 20.52
C ARG A 373 -21.77 25.54 20.12
N ALA A 374 -22.02 25.77 18.85
CA ALA A 374 -22.53 27.04 18.35
C ALA A 374 -23.93 27.25 18.96
N GLY A 375 -24.03 28.09 20.00
CA GLY A 375 -25.35 28.54 20.44
C GLY A 375 -25.64 28.72 21.92
N GLU A 376 -24.69 28.51 22.87
CA GLU A 376 -25.02 28.86 24.27
C GLU A 376 -24.75 30.34 24.55
N THR A 377 -25.82 31.11 24.53
CA THR A 377 -25.93 32.45 25.12
C THR A 377 -25.59 32.39 26.63
N LYS A 378 -24.76 33.30 27.05
CA LYS A 378 -24.43 33.55 28.45
C LYS A 378 -25.67 33.55 29.31
N PRO A 379 -25.68 32.83 30.47
CA PRO A 379 -26.61 33.19 31.54
C PRO A 379 -26.26 34.60 32.00
N GLY A 380 -27.28 35.43 32.02
CA GLY A 380 -27.14 36.85 32.32
C GLY A 380 -26.48 37.08 33.66
N ALA A 381 -25.59 38.07 33.71
CA ALA A 381 -25.25 38.76 34.94
C ALA A 381 -26.51 39.46 35.44
N GLY A 382 -27.11 38.92 36.44
CA GLY A 382 -28.23 39.48 37.19
C GLY A 382 -27.83 39.46 38.67
N GLU A 383 -27.64 40.66 39.21
CA GLU A 383 -27.62 41.09 40.59
C GLU A 383 -26.60 40.49 41.58
#